data_b6c99dd945712dc4964e596f9e379aee
#
_entry.id   b6c99dd945712dc4964e596f9e379aee
#
_cell.length_a   1.000
_cell.length_b   1.000
_cell.length_c   1.000
_cell.angle_alpha   90.00
_cell.angle_beta   90.00
_cell.angle_gamma   90.00
#
_symmetry.space_group_name_H-M   'P 1'
#
loop_
_entity.id
_entity.type
_entity.pdbx_description
1 polymer ?
#
loop_
_entity_poly.entity_id
_entity_poly.type
_entity_poly.pdbx_seq_one_letter_code
_entity_poly.pdbx_strand_id
1 'polypeptide(L)'
;GDAGKRLHTGRSRNDQVALDIRLTLRDYSHTLQAYIVELVKVICKKAAENTTAVMPGYTHLQRAQPITFGHALMAYAWMLLRDLQRFEDATARMDAQCPLGSGALAGTTYPLDRQFTAEKLGFAAPCPNSLDGVSDRDFCIELANAISICMMHLSRLSEEIILWCSCCLLYTSDAADD
;
A
#
# COMPACT_ATOMS: atom_id res chain seq x y z
N GLY A 1 4.53 -8.38 -39.01
CA GLY A 1 4.60 -9.54 -39.90
C GLY A 1 4.03 -10.80 -39.26
N ASP A 2 4.08 -11.95 -39.91
CA ASP A 2 3.46 -13.20 -39.42
C ASP A 2 4.06 -13.72 -38.12
N ALA A 3 5.31 -13.43 -37.83
CA ALA A 3 5.93 -13.76 -36.53
C ALA A 3 5.24 -13.09 -35.35
N GLY A 4 4.78 -11.85 -35.54
CA GLY A 4 4.05 -11.12 -34.48
C GLY A 4 2.69 -11.71 -34.14
N LYS A 5 2.03 -12.36 -35.10
CA LYS A 5 0.73 -13.04 -34.87
C LYS A 5 0.88 -14.26 -33.95
N ARG A 6 2.07 -14.84 -33.86
CA ARG A 6 2.33 -16.03 -33.03
C ARG A 6 2.59 -15.71 -31.57
N LEU A 7 2.85 -14.44 -31.22
CA LEU A 7 3.07 -14.01 -29.84
C LEU A 7 1.85 -14.20 -28.93
N HIS A 8 0.66 -14.29 -29.50
CA HIS A 8 -0.58 -14.49 -28.75
C HIS A 8 -0.99 -15.97 -28.62
N THR A 9 -0.18 -16.90 -29.11
CA THR A 9 -0.47 -18.35 -29.07
C THR A 9 -0.52 -18.85 -27.62
N GLY A 10 -1.56 -19.60 -27.29
CA GLY A 10 -1.74 -20.17 -25.95
C GLY A 10 -2.13 -19.18 -24.85
N ARG A 11 -2.47 -17.94 -25.20
CA ARG A 11 -2.85 -16.87 -24.28
C ARG A 11 -4.20 -16.29 -24.68
N SER A 12 -5.00 -15.89 -23.70
CA SER A 12 -6.18 -15.07 -23.88
C SER A 12 -5.91 -13.63 -23.43
N ARG A 13 -6.75 -12.70 -23.86
CA ARG A 13 -6.78 -11.36 -23.26
C ARG A 13 -7.23 -11.41 -21.80
N ASN A 14 -8.07 -12.36 -21.41
CA ASN A 14 -8.63 -12.46 -20.07
C ASN A 14 -7.55 -12.74 -19.01
N ASP A 15 -6.72 -13.78 -19.21
CA ASP A 15 -5.63 -14.10 -18.28
C ASP A 15 -4.51 -13.06 -18.35
N GLN A 16 -4.26 -12.47 -19.52
CA GLN A 16 -3.31 -11.38 -19.66
C GLN A 16 -3.73 -10.14 -18.85
N VAL A 17 -4.98 -9.69 -18.97
CA VAL A 17 -5.46 -8.52 -18.22
C VAL A 17 -5.43 -8.78 -16.71
N ALA A 18 -5.81 -9.98 -16.26
CA ALA A 18 -5.70 -10.36 -14.86
C ALA A 18 -4.26 -10.28 -14.35
N LEU A 19 -3.29 -10.72 -15.15
CA LEU A 19 -1.86 -10.60 -14.87
C LEU A 19 -1.40 -9.15 -14.85
N ASP A 20 -1.72 -8.37 -15.88
CA ASP A 20 -1.26 -6.98 -16.04
C ASP A 20 -1.70 -6.11 -14.85
N ILE A 21 -2.93 -6.29 -14.37
CA ILE A 21 -3.43 -5.60 -13.18
C ILE A 21 -2.62 -6.01 -11.94
N ARG A 22 -2.36 -7.32 -11.73
CA ARG A 22 -1.58 -7.80 -10.58
C ARG A 22 -0.16 -7.21 -10.59
N LEU A 23 0.53 -7.27 -11.71
CA LEU A 23 1.89 -6.72 -11.84
C LEU A 23 1.92 -5.21 -11.56
N THR A 24 1.00 -4.46 -12.16
CA THR A 24 0.91 -3.01 -11.98
C THR A 24 0.64 -2.63 -10.52
N LEU A 25 -0.33 -3.29 -9.88
CA LEU A 25 -0.69 -2.99 -8.49
C LEU A 25 0.40 -3.45 -7.51
N ARG A 26 1.11 -4.53 -7.81
CA ARG A 26 2.30 -4.96 -7.07
C ARG A 26 3.37 -3.87 -7.04
N ASP A 27 3.71 -3.32 -8.21
CA ASP A 27 4.73 -2.28 -8.33
C ASP A 27 4.30 -0.99 -7.60
N TYR A 28 3.02 -0.62 -7.68
CA TYR A 28 2.49 0.50 -6.91
C TYR A 28 2.52 0.23 -5.40
N SER A 29 2.18 -0.99 -4.97
CA SER A 29 2.25 -1.37 -3.56
C SER A 29 3.66 -1.25 -3.01
N HIS A 30 4.67 -1.76 -3.71
CA HIS A 30 6.08 -1.60 -3.31
C HIS A 30 6.51 -0.14 -3.23
N THR A 31 6.08 0.68 -4.18
CA THR A 31 6.35 2.12 -4.16
C THR A 31 5.73 2.80 -2.94
N LEU A 32 4.47 2.48 -2.62
CA LEU A 32 3.78 3.01 -1.43
C LEU A 32 4.44 2.55 -0.13
N GLN A 33 4.85 1.29 -0.04
CA GLN A 33 5.61 0.76 1.11
C GLN A 33 6.90 1.56 1.33
N ALA A 34 7.65 1.85 0.26
CA ALA A 34 8.87 2.65 0.35
C ALA A 34 8.57 4.06 0.88
N TYR A 35 7.52 4.73 0.41
CA TYR A 35 7.13 6.05 0.91
C TYR A 35 6.69 6.03 2.37
N ILE A 36 5.97 4.98 2.81
CA ILE A 36 5.59 4.82 4.22
C ILE A 36 6.85 4.68 5.09
N VAL A 37 7.82 3.88 4.67
CA VAL A 37 9.09 3.70 5.38
C VAL A 37 9.84 5.03 5.53
N GLU A 38 9.93 5.82 4.44
CA GLU A 38 10.58 7.13 4.50
C GLU A 38 9.84 8.10 5.43
N LEU A 39 8.51 8.14 5.38
CA LEU A 39 7.72 8.96 6.30
C LEU A 39 7.94 8.55 7.76
N VAL A 40 7.94 7.25 8.06
CA VAL A 40 8.23 6.74 9.41
C VAL A 40 9.61 7.19 9.89
N LYS A 41 10.65 7.12 9.03
CA LYS A 41 11.99 7.61 9.37
C LYS A 41 12.00 9.10 9.72
N VAL A 42 11.28 9.92 8.95
CA VAL A 42 11.16 11.37 9.21
C VAL A 42 10.48 11.60 10.55
N ILE A 43 9.36 10.91 10.82
CA ILE A 43 8.63 11.02 12.09
C ILE A 43 9.54 10.59 13.26
N CYS A 44 10.23 9.47 13.16
CA CYS A 44 11.15 9.01 14.20
C CYS A 44 12.29 10.01 14.47
N LYS A 45 12.87 10.59 13.42
CA LYS A 45 13.87 11.63 13.56
C LYS A 45 13.32 12.84 14.30
N LYS A 46 12.16 13.33 13.89
CA LYS A 46 11.49 14.47 14.55
C LYS A 46 11.11 14.16 16.00
N ALA A 47 10.66 12.95 16.27
CA ALA A 47 10.35 12.51 17.64
C ALA A 47 11.59 12.50 18.54
N ALA A 48 12.72 12.02 18.02
CA ALA A 48 14.00 11.99 18.75
C ALA A 48 14.51 13.40 19.08
N GLU A 49 14.32 14.37 18.19
CA GLU A 49 14.68 15.77 18.39
C GLU A 49 13.80 16.47 19.45
N ASN A 50 12.65 15.90 19.82
CA ASN A 50 11.62 16.51 20.66
C ASN A 50 11.20 15.65 21.86
N THR A 51 12.12 14.90 22.43
CA THR A 51 11.87 13.99 23.57
C THR A 51 11.57 14.74 24.87
N THR A 52 12.00 16.00 25.00
CA THR A 52 11.81 16.85 26.18
C THR A 52 10.84 18.01 25.95
N ALA A 53 10.34 18.19 24.72
CA ALA A 53 9.38 19.23 24.39
C ALA A 53 8.00 18.87 24.96
N VAL A 54 7.65 19.43 26.11
CA VAL A 54 6.37 19.16 26.81
C VAL A 54 5.23 19.90 26.13
N MET A 55 4.12 19.20 25.92
CA MET A 55 2.88 19.73 25.38
C MET A 55 1.66 19.14 26.11
N PRO A 56 0.48 19.79 26.06
CA PRO A 56 -0.73 19.19 26.59
C PRO A 56 -1.19 18.03 25.70
N GLY A 57 -1.47 16.89 26.29
CA GLY A 57 -2.27 15.84 25.69
C GLY A 57 -3.75 16.14 25.87
N TYR A 58 -4.58 15.79 24.89
CA TYR A 58 -5.99 16.10 24.84
C TYR A 58 -6.86 14.85 24.91
N THR A 59 -7.98 14.94 25.63
CA THR A 59 -9.11 14.03 25.54
C THR A 59 -10.39 14.87 25.41
N HIS A 60 -11.28 14.51 24.49
CA HIS A 60 -12.53 15.28 24.25
C HIS A 60 -12.27 16.78 23.96
N LEU A 61 -11.18 17.08 23.26
CA LEU A 61 -10.70 18.43 22.99
C LEU A 61 -10.39 19.26 24.24
N GLN A 62 -10.27 18.61 25.40
CA GLN A 62 -9.90 19.25 26.70
C GLN A 62 -8.45 18.85 27.03
N ARG A 63 -7.71 19.79 27.62
CA ARG A 63 -6.36 19.51 28.15
C ARG A 63 -6.48 18.46 29.26
N ALA A 64 -5.74 17.36 29.12
CA ALA A 64 -5.80 16.25 30.06
C ALA A 64 -4.46 16.05 30.77
N GLN A 65 -3.49 15.41 30.12
CA GLN A 65 -2.20 15.06 30.73
C GLN A 65 -1.05 15.69 29.94
N PRO A 66 0.06 16.07 30.59
CA PRO A 66 1.27 16.47 29.89
C PRO A 66 1.87 15.26 29.17
N ILE A 67 2.26 15.47 27.91
CA ILE A 67 3.00 14.51 27.08
C ILE A 67 4.19 15.23 26.46
N THR A 68 5.08 14.51 25.77
CA THR A 68 6.09 15.14 24.94
C THR A 68 5.64 15.14 23.48
N PHE A 69 6.12 16.11 22.72
CA PHE A 69 5.85 16.16 21.28
C PHE A 69 6.41 14.93 20.57
N GLY A 70 7.59 14.43 20.98
CA GLY A 70 8.14 13.18 20.48
C GLY A 70 7.21 11.99 20.71
N HIS A 71 6.59 11.91 21.92
CA HIS A 71 5.61 10.85 22.22
C HIS A 71 4.37 10.92 21.31
N ALA A 72 3.84 12.14 21.09
CA ALA A 72 2.70 12.35 20.20
C ALA A 72 3.03 11.90 18.75
N LEU A 73 4.19 12.28 18.23
CA LEU A 73 4.64 11.87 16.89
C LEU A 73 4.78 10.36 16.76
N MET A 74 5.29 9.67 17.78
CA MET A 74 5.47 8.23 17.75
C MET A 74 4.16 7.45 17.64
N ALA A 75 3.03 8.02 18.07
CA ALA A 75 1.72 7.40 17.85
C ALA A 75 1.44 7.20 16.34
N TYR A 76 1.79 8.17 15.52
CA TYR A 76 1.64 8.10 14.07
C TYR A 76 2.65 7.17 13.39
N ALA A 77 3.88 7.11 13.91
CA ALA A 77 4.85 6.11 13.45
C ALA A 77 4.30 4.68 13.63
N TRP A 78 3.69 4.38 14.77
CA TRP A 78 3.07 3.07 15.04
C TRP A 78 1.85 2.79 14.14
N MET A 79 1.04 3.82 13.81
CA MET A 79 -0.07 3.66 12.85
C MET A 79 0.46 3.28 11.48
N LEU A 80 1.46 4.01 10.98
CA LEU A 80 2.06 3.78 9.66
C LEU A 80 2.80 2.44 9.57
N LEU A 81 3.44 1.96 10.65
CA LEU A 81 4.04 0.63 10.69
C LEU A 81 2.98 -0.48 10.54
N ARG A 82 1.81 -0.32 11.15
CA ARG A 82 0.68 -1.24 10.92
C ARG A 82 0.13 -1.16 9.50
N ASP A 83 0.17 0.03 8.89
CA ASP A 83 -0.22 0.19 7.49
C ASP A 83 0.79 -0.50 6.56
N LEU A 84 2.08 -0.36 6.83
CA LEU A 84 3.13 -1.07 6.09
C LEU A 84 2.87 -2.59 6.08
N GLN A 85 2.56 -3.19 7.23
CA GLN A 85 2.22 -4.62 7.33
C GLN A 85 0.98 -4.98 6.49
N ARG A 86 -0.05 -4.11 6.44
CA ARG A 86 -1.23 -4.33 5.58
C ARG A 86 -0.87 -4.36 4.09
N PHE A 87 0.02 -3.47 3.66
CA PHE A 87 0.51 -3.46 2.28
C PHE A 87 1.34 -4.70 1.98
N GLU A 88 2.22 -5.12 2.89
CA GLU A 88 3.02 -6.34 2.76
C GLU A 88 2.12 -7.58 2.63
N ASP A 89 1.12 -7.72 3.50
CA ASP A 89 0.18 -8.83 3.49
C ASP A 89 -0.66 -8.86 2.19
N ALA A 90 -1.16 -7.71 1.74
CA ALA A 90 -1.92 -7.62 0.49
C ALA A 90 -1.03 -7.97 -0.72
N THR A 91 0.21 -7.51 -0.74
CA THR A 91 1.18 -7.81 -1.79
C THR A 91 1.53 -9.31 -1.82
N ALA A 92 1.75 -9.92 -0.66
CA ALA A 92 2.05 -11.35 -0.56
C ALA A 92 0.91 -12.22 -1.12
N ARG A 93 -0.36 -11.86 -0.86
CA ARG A 93 -1.51 -12.55 -1.46
C ARG A 93 -1.61 -12.31 -2.97
N MET A 94 -1.31 -11.11 -3.43
CA MET A 94 -1.27 -10.75 -4.86
C MET A 94 -0.22 -11.59 -5.60
N ASP A 95 0.94 -11.84 -4.99
CA ASP A 95 2.06 -12.59 -5.56
C ASP A 95 1.94 -14.10 -5.39
N ALA A 96 0.96 -14.58 -4.66
CA ALA A 96 0.80 -16.00 -4.40
C ALA A 96 0.52 -16.82 -5.66
N GLN A 97 -0.27 -16.27 -6.62
CA GLN A 97 -0.81 -17.04 -7.73
C GLN A 97 -0.77 -16.27 -9.05
N CYS A 98 -0.13 -16.87 -10.06
CA CYS A 98 -0.06 -16.35 -11.42
C CYS A 98 -1.28 -16.77 -12.25
N PRO A 99 -2.07 -15.83 -12.79
CA PRO A 99 -3.23 -16.18 -13.63
C PRO A 99 -2.86 -16.58 -15.05
N LEU A 100 -1.66 -16.24 -15.54
CA LEU A 100 -1.27 -16.48 -16.94
C LEU A 100 -1.20 -17.98 -17.24
N GLY A 101 -1.80 -18.36 -18.36
CA GLY A 101 -1.99 -19.75 -18.75
C GLY A 101 -3.38 -20.31 -18.40
N SER A 102 -4.23 -19.51 -17.72
CA SER A 102 -5.64 -19.85 -17.51
C SER A 102 -6.48 -19.73 -18.78
N GLY A 103 -5.93 -19.10 -19.84
CA GLY A 103 -6.62 -18.86 -21.09
C GLY A 103 -7.83 -17.95 -20.94
N ALA A 104 -8.87 -18.15 -21.73
CA ALA A 104 -10.10 -17.37 -21.60
C ALA A 104 -10.83 -17.64 -20.28
N LEU A 105 -10.87 -18.92 -19.85
CA LEU A 105 -11.48 -19.38 -18.60
C LEU A 105 -11.12 -20.84 -18.23
N ALA A 106 -10.76 -21.69 -19.20
CA ALA A 106 -10.62 -23.15 -19.01
C ALA A 106 -9.22 -23.66 -19.41
N GLY A 107 -8.21 -22.77 -19.44
CA GLY A 107 -6.87 -23.12 -19.87
C GLY A 107 -6.72 -23.21 -21.40
N THR A 108 -5.78 -23.99 -21.85
CA THR A 108 -5.45 -24.19 -23.28
C THR A 108 -5.01 -25.62 -23.51
N THR A 109 -5.19 -26.11 -24.73
CA THR A 109 -4.67 -27.41 -25.18
C THR A 109 -3.20 -27.38 -25.56
N TYR A 110 -2.58 -26.21 -25.63
CA TYR A 110 -1.15 -26.07 -25.86
C TYR A 110 -0.36 -26.51 -24.61
N PRO A 111 0.80 -27.16 -24.79
CA PRO A 111 1.65 -27.62 -23.70
C PRO A 111 2.43 -26.44 -23.08
N LEU A 112 1.75 -25.61 -22.31
CA LEU A 112 2.35 -24.47 -21.62
C LEU A 112 2.97 -24.91 -20.29
N ASP A 113 4.17 -24.45 -20.00
CA ASP A 113 4.78 -24.55 -18.67
C ASP A 113 4.35 -23.35 -17.82
N ARG A 114 3.24 -23.53 -17.09
CA ARG A 114 2.68 -22.50 -16.23
C ARG A 114 3.55 -22.23 -15.02
N GLN A 115 4.26 -23.25 -14.52
CA GLN A 115 5.18 -23.10 -13.38
C GLN A 115 6.36 -22.21 -13.76
N PHE A 116 7.01 -22.49 -14.88
CA PHE A 116 8.08 -21.65 -15.42
C PHE A 116 7.62 -20.19 -15.61
N THR A 117 6.41 -20.00 -16.14
CA THR A 117 5.85 -18.66 -16.34
C THR A 117 5.63 -17.92 -15.02
N ALA A 118 5.06 -18.59 -14.01
CA ALA A 118 4.85 -18.02 -12.68
C ALA A 118 6.18 -17.58 -12.03
N GLU A 119 7.18 -18.45 -12.05
CA GLU A 119 8.52 -18.18 -11.52
C GLU A 119 9.19 -16.98 -12.22
N LYS A 120 9.12 -16.92 -13.55
CA LYS A 120 9.70 -15.81 -14.32
C LYS A 120 9.03 -14.46 -14.07
N LEU A 121 7.77 -14.46 -13.66
CA LEU A 121 7.00 -13.26 -13.32
C LEU A 121 7.01 -12.94 -11.82
N GLY A 122 7.73 -13.74 -11.02
CA GLY A 122 7.89 -13.51 -9.58
C GLY A 122 6.67 -13.92 -8.75
N PHE A 123 5.84 -14.85 -9.24
CA PHE A 123 4.75 -15.44 -8.49
C PHE A 123 5.19 -16.76 -7.83
N ALA A 124 4.58 -17.08 -6.68
CA ALA A 124 4.90 -18.31 -5.97
C ALA A 124 4.45 -19.58 -6.70
N ALA A 125 3.30 -19.55 -7.39
CA ALA A 125 2.74 -20.67 -8.13
C ALA A 125 1.76 -20.20 -9.22
N PRO A 126 1.42 -21.05 -10.21
CA PRO A 126 0.27 -20.78 -11.07
C PRO A 126 -1.05 -20.91 -10.30
N CYS A 127 -2.08 -20.17 -10.73
CA CYS A 127 -3.43 -20.32 -10.18
C CYS A 127 -3.92 -21.78 -10.29
N PRO A 128 -4.45 -22.38 -9.21
CA PRO A 128 -4.90 -23.77 -9.23
C PRO A 128 -6.20 -23.96 -10.03
N ASN A 129 -7.03 -22.94 -10.12
CA ASN A 129 -8.26 -22.93 -10.88
C ASN A 129 -8.27 -21.81 -11.92
N SER A 130 -8.49 -22.14 -13.18
CA SER A 130 -8.41 -21.18 -14.30
C SER A 130 -9.59 -20.21 -14.35
N LEU A 131 -10.77 -20.59 -13.89
CA LEU A 131 -11.93 -19.70 -13.79
C LEU A 131 -11.69 -18.62 -12.74
N ASP A 132 -11.21 -19.02 -11.58
CA ASP A 132 -10.83 -18.12 -10.50
C ASP A 132 -9.67 -17.20 -10.95
N GLY A 133 -8.64 -17.75 -11.56
CA GLY A 133 -7.46 -17.01 -12.00
C GLY A 133 -7.77 -15.86 -12.96
N VAL A 134 -8.78 -15.96 -13.84
CA VAL A 134 -9.16 -14.87 -14.75
C VAL A 134 -10.18 -13.90 -14.14
N SER A 135 -10.95 -14.33 -13.13
CA SER A 135 -12.03 -13.53 -12.56
C SER A 135 -11.67 -12.81 -11.27
N ASP A 136 -10.72 -13.33 -10.49
CA ASP A 136 -10.33 -12.76 -9.20
C ASP A 136 -9.88 -11.30 -9.31
N ARG A 137 -10.43 -10.48 -8.42
CA ARG A 137 -10.10 -9.07 -8.22
C ARG A 137 -10.03 -8.70 -6.74
N ASP A 138 -10.01 -9.70 -5.84
CA ASP A 138 -9.97 -9.50 -4.40
C ASP A 138 -8.74 -8.70 -3.99
N PHE A 139 -7.61 -8.96 -4.64
CA PHE A 139 -6.37 -8.21 -4.42
C PHE A 139 -6.48 -6.70 -4.70
N CYS A 140 -7.35 -6.29 -5.63
CA CYS A 140 -7.64 -4.87 -5.88
C CYS A 140 -8.36 -4.25 -4.68
N ILE A 141 -9.34 -4.98 -4.11
CA ILE A 141 -10.13 -4.54 -2.97
C ILE A 141 -9.27 -4.49 -1.71
N GLU A 142 -8.45 -5.51 -1.49
CA GLU A 142 -7.51 -5.56 -0.36
C GLU A 142 -6.53 -4.37 -0.39
N LEU A 143 -5.92 -4.10 -1.54
CA LEU A 143 -5.01 -2.97 -1.69
C LEU A 143 -5.74 -1.63 -1.49
N ALA A 144 -6.93 -1.47 -2.05
CA ALA A 144 -7.76 -0.27 -1.86
C ALA A 144 -8.12 -0.06 -0.37
N ASN A 145 -8.41 -1.12 0.36
CA ASN A 145 -8.67 -1.06 1.81
C ASN A 145 -7.41 -0.65 2.58
N ALA A 146 -6.24 -1.20 2.26
CA ALA A 146 -4.97 -0.80 2.88
C ALA A 146 -4.68 0.69 2.64
N ILE A 147 -4.86 1.17 1.40
CA ILE A 147 -4.74 2.59 1.04
C ILE A 147 -5.72 3.43 1.85
N SER A 148 -6.99 3.04 1.95
CA SER A 148 -8.02 3.80 2.66
C SER A 148 -7.69 3.97 4.15
N ILE A 149 -7.18 2.92 4.80
CA ILE A 149 -6.78 2.99 6.22
C ILE A 149 -5.55 3.90 6.37
N CYS A 150 -4.56 3.76 5.49
CA CYS A 150 -3.38 4.63 5.50
C CYS A 150 -3.77 6.11 5.32
N MET A 151 -4.64 6.41 4.36
CA MET A 151 -5.13 7.77 4.12
C MET A 151 -5.89 8.34 5.32
N MET A 152 -6.64 7.51 6.05
CA MET A 152 -7.28 7.93 7.29
C MET A 152 -6.24 8.31 8.37
N HIS A 153 -5.14 7.55 8.51
CA HIS A 153 -4.06 7.89 9.44
C HIS A 153 -3.34 9.18 9.02
N LEU A 154 -3.09 9.37 7.72
CA LEU A 154 -2.48 10.60 7.20
C LEU A 154 -3.40 11.81 7.40
N SER A 155 -4.71 11.66 7.18
CA SER A 155 -5.70 12.71 7.47
C SER A 155 -5.68 13.12 8.94
N ARG A 156 -5.64 12.14 9.86
CA ARG A 156 -5.53 12.43 11.30
C ARG A 156 -4.25 13.17 11.65
N LEU A 157 -3.10 12.75 11.10
CA LEU A 157 -1.84 13.46 11.31
C LEU A 157 -1.92 14.89 10.81
N SER A 158 -2.53 15.13 9.65
CA SER A 158 -2.71 16.46 9.09
C SER A 158 -3.57 17.35 10.00
N GLU A 159 -4.68 16.82 10.53
CA GLU A 159 -5.54 17.56 11.48
C GLU A 159 -4.80 17.87 12.79
N GLU A 160 -4.00 16.95 13.32
CA GLU A 160 -3.17 17.23 14.51
C GLU A 160 -2.17 18.35 14.22
N ILE A 161 -1.51 18.35 13.05
CA ILE A 161 -0.59 19.42 12.66
C ILE A 161 -1.34 20.76 12.60
N ILE A 162 -2.53 20.81 12.02
CA ILE A 162 -3.37 22.01 11.99
C ILE A 162 -3.68 22.50 13.42
N LEU A 163 -4.07 21.58 14.29
CA LEU A 163 -4.35 21.90 15.69
C LEU A 163 -3.09 22.41 16.43
N TRP A 164 -1.94 21.81 16.21
CA TRP A 164 -0.67 22.23 16.80
C TRP A 164 -0.19 23.59 16.28
N CYS A 165 -0.51 23.93 15.04
CA CYS A 165 -0.21 25.22 14.43
C CYS A 165 -1.23 26.32 14.81
N SER A 166 -2.36 25.95 15.42
CA SER A 166 -3.29 26.95 15.95
C SER A 166 -2.75 27.60 17.23
N CYS A 167 -3.18 28.79 17.58
CA CYS A 167 -2.65 29.80 18.54
C CYS A 167 -1.93 29.35 19.84
N CYS A 168 -1.69 28.06 20.07
CA CYS A 168 -1.19 27.58 21.36
C CYS A 168 0.13 26.80 21.33
N LEU A 169 0.60 26.27 20.21
CA LEU A 169 1.73 25.31 20.24
C LEU A 169 2.82 25.55 19.19
N LEU A 170 2.48 25.80 17.95
CA LEU A 170 3.44 26.08 16.88
C LEU A 170 2.85 27.18 15.98
N TYR A 171 3.46 28.35 15.98
CA TYR A 171 3.08 29.42 15.05
C TYR A 171 3.91 29.26 13.78
N THR A 172 3.27 28.96 12.64
CA THR A 172 3.99 28.67 11.40
C THR A 172 3.58 29.51 10.21
N SER A 173 2.53 30.32 10.28
CA SER A 173 2.19 31.25 9.21
C SER A 173 1.69 32.56 9.75
N ASP A 174 2.18 33.63 9.14
CA ASP A 174 1.68 34.99 9.35
C ASP A 174 0.48 35.20 8.42
N ALA A 175 -0.65 34.59 8.77
CA ALA A 175 -1.91 34.75 8.03
C ALA A 175 -2.53 36.15 8.23
N ALA A 176 -1.80 37.06 8.88
CA ALA A 176 -2.26 38.43 9.14
C ALA A 176 -1.71 39.45 8.15
N ASP A 177 -0.82 39.05 7.24
CA ASP A 177 -0.16 39.94 6.28
C ASP A 177 -0.67 39.81 4.83
N ASP A 178 -1.80 39.12 4.58
CA ASP A 178 -2.49 39.09 3.28
C ASP A 178 -3.80 39.90 3.30
#